data_52d93abc1a44af67730f32a284700374
#
_entry.id   52d93abc1a44af67730f32a284700374
#
_cell.length_a   1.000
_cell.length_b   1.000
_cell.length_c   1.000
_cell.angle_alpha   90.00
_cell.angle_beta   90.00
_cell.angle_gamma   90.00
#
_symmetry.space_group_name_H-M   'P 1'
#
loop_
_entity.id
_entity.type
_entity.pdbx_description
1 polymer ?
#
loop_
_entity_poly.entity_id
_entity_poly.type
_entity_poly.pdbx_seq_one_letter_code
_entity_poly.pdbx_strand_id
1 'polypeptide(L)'
;MLEIKNITKTFNKGTVNEKKALRGVNLTLNDGDFVTVIGGNGAGKSTLMNVISGSYEADTGKIFLDGKNITHLKEHQRARTIGRLFQDPLRGTAPNMTIEENLGLAYSRGKRRSLTIGIRKKDVSVFRERLKELDLGLEDRMKMPVGLLSGGQRQALTLLMATIVTPKLLLLDEHTAALDPKTAEKVMRITEKIVKENALTTLMITHNISNAIEYGNKTIVMSQGKLLLTIEGEQRANMTVEKLMKLYSDTAEDELSDKMILQE
;
A
#
# COMPACT_ATOMS: atom_id res chain seq x y z
N MET A 1 0.21 15.62 0.12
CA MET A 1 1.30 15.51 -0.89
C MET A 1 2.50 14.76 -0.31
N LEU A 2 3.03 13.74 -1.03
CA LEU A 2 4.29 13.04 -0.70
C LEU A 2 5.40 13.52 -1.64
N GLU A 3 6.57 13.86 -1.11
CA GLU A 3 7.73 14.24 -1.88
C GLU A 3 8.97 13.47 -1.39
N ILE A 4 9.62 12.75 -2.30
CA ILE A 4 10.83 11.95 -2.08
C ILE A 4 11.95 12.55 -2.90
N LYS A 5 13.07 12.90 -2.24
CA LYS A 5 14.23 13.56 -2.85
C LYS A 5 15.49 12.71 -2.66
N ASN A 6 16.01 12.19 -3.77
CA ASN A 6 17.30 11.51 -3.89
C ASN A 6 17.50 10.40 -2.83
N ILE A 7 16.47 9.55 -2.65
CA ILE A 7 16.52 8.46 -1.67
C ILE A 7 17.42 7.33 -2.17
N THR A 8 18.37 6.94 -1.33
CA THR A 8 19.21 5.74 -1.54
C THR A 8 19.03 4.75 -0.39
N LYS A 9 19.20 3.46 -0.71
CA LYS A 9 19.24 2.37 0.27
C LYS A 9 20.13 1.24 -0.21
N THR A 10 21.11 0.89 0.62
CA THR A 10 22.05 -0.21 0.38
C THR A 10 21.95 -1.20 1.54
N PHE A 11 21.76 -2.46 1.24
CA PHE A 11 21.81 -3.55 2.22
C PHE A 11 23.20 -4.17 2.24
N ASN A 12 23.61 -4.71 3.39
CA ASN A 12 24.87 -5.43 3.59
C ASN A 12 26.12 -4.65 3.10
N LYS A 13 26.13 -3.34 3.33
CA LYS A 13 27.18 -2.45 2.84
C LYS A 13 28.58 -2.92 3.27
N GLY A 14 29.52 -2.96 2.31
CA GLY A 14 30.90 -3.38 2.54
C GLY A 14 31.09 -4.89 2.63
N THR A 15 30.07 -5.70 2.28
CA THR A 15 30.19 -7.16 2.22
C THR A 15 30.02 -7.67 0.78
N VAL A 16 30.36 -8.95 0.54
CA VAL A 16 30.15 -9.61 -0.77
C VAL A 16 28.68 -9.66 -1.18
N ASN A 17 27.75 -9.50 -0.23
CA ASN A 17 26.30 -9.47 -0.46
C ASN A 17 25.75 -8.03 -0.50
N GLU A 18 26.60 -7.03 -0.77
CA GLU A 18 26.13 -5.65 -0.90
C GLU A 18 25.11 -5.52 -2.03
N LYS A 19 23.95 -4.94 -1.70
CA LYS A 19 22.88 -4.68 -2.66
C LYS A 19 22.38 -3.26 -2.56
N LYS A 20 22.61 -2.46 -3.61
CA LYS A 20 22.04 -1.12 -3.77
C LYS A 20 20.58 -1.25 -4.23
N ALA A 21 19.66 -1.24 -3.27
CA ALA A 21 18.23 -1.48 -3.52
C ALA A 21 17.47 -0.23 -3.98
N LEU A 22 17.94 0.98 -3.61
CA LEU A 22 17.45 2.26 -4.13
C LEU A 22 18.63 3.13 -4.51
N ARG A 23 18.55 3.77 -5.69
CA ARG A 23 19.66 4.49 -6.32
C ARG A 23 19.27 5.93 -6.69
N GLY A 24 18.97 6.76 -5.69
CA GLY A 24 18.64 8.18 -5.90
C GLY A 24 17.21 8.37 -6.41
N VAL A 25 16.25 7.71 -5.77
CA VAL A 25 14.83 7.79 -6.13
C VAL A 25 14.28 9.18 -5.83
N ASN A 26 13.66 9.79 -6.86
CA ASN A 26 12.88 11.02 -6.76
C ASN A 26 11.44 10.71 -7.15
N LEU A 27 10.46 11.07 -6.31
CA LEU A 27 9.05 10.81 -6.55
C LEU A 27 8.18 11.86 -5.88
N THR A 28 7.18 12.35 -6.61
CA THR A 28 6.16 13.25 -6.09
C THR A 28 4.77 12.68 -6.34
N LEU A 29 3.95 12.58 -5.28
CA LEU A 29 2.53 12.30 -5.34
C LEU A 29 1.78 13.54 -4.87
N ASN A 30 0.88 14.04 -5.69
CA ASN A 30 -0.04 15.12 -5.30
C ASN A 30 -1.16 14.55 -4.42
N ASP A 31 -1.89 15.45 -3.75
CA ASP A 31 -3.04 15.02 -2.95
C ASP A 31 -4.10 14.40 -3.88
N GLY A 32 -4.60 13.23 -3.46
CA GLY A 32 -5.58 12.46 -4.23
C GLY A 32 -4.99 11.62 -5.37
N ASP A 33 -3.68 11.68 -5.64
CA ASP A 33 -3.07 10.77 -6.62
C ASP A 33 -3.21 9.31 -6.17
N PHE A 34 -3.66 8.46 -7.08
CA PHE A 34 -3.59 7.02 -6.94
C PHE A 34 -2.55 6.48 -7.91
N VAL A 35 -1.38 6.18 -7.40
CA VAL A 35 -0.20 5.80 -8.18
C VAL A 35 0.03 4.31 -8.09
N THR A 36 0.14 3.64 -9.23
CA THR A 36 0.55 2.24 -9.33
C THR A 36 2.04 2.11 -9.60
N VAL A 37 2.70 1.14 -8.99
CA VAL A 37 4.14 0.86 -9.16
C VAL A 37 4.32 -0.55 -9.64
N ILE A 38 4.95 -0.70 -10.80
CA ILE A 38 5.32 -1.98 -11.40
C ILE A 38 6.83 -2.10 -11.58
N GLY A 39 7.31 -3.28 -11.84
CA GLY A 39 8.72 -3.58 -12.08
C GLY A 39 9.06 -5.01 -11.72
N GLY A 40 10.17 -5.53 -12.20
CA GLY A 40 10.64 -6.89 -11.95
C GLY A 40 10.94 -7.20 -10.49
N ASN A 41 11.21 -8.45 -10.20
CA ASN A 41 11.66 -8.87 -8.87
C ASN A 41 13.02 -8.24 -8.57
N GLY A 42 13.15 -7.64 -7.38
CA GLY A 42 14.38 -6.95 -7.01
C GLY A 42 14.50 -5.50 -7.53
N ALA A 43 13.52 -4.99 -8.27
CA ALA A 43 13.50 -3.61 -8.78
C ALA A 43 13.51 -2.52 -7.68
N GLY A 44 13.28 -2.88 -6.41
CA GLY A 44 13.31 -1.94 -5.29
C GLY A 44 11.93 -1.49 -4.78
N LYS A 45 10.83 -2.00 -5.36
CA LYS A 45 9.44 -1.58 -5.03
C LYS A 45 9.12 -1.68 -3.53
N SER A 46 9.23 -2.88 -2.95
CA SER A 46 8.96 -3.10 -1.52
C SER A 46 9.98 -2.39 -0.62
N THR A 47 11.23 -2.21 -1.10
CA THR A 47 12.22 -1.39 -0.38
C THR A 47 11.78 0.07 -0.33
N LEU A 48 11.27 0.63 -1.43
CA LEU A 48 10.72 1.99 -1.47
C LEU A 48 9.55 2.14 -0.48
N MET A 49 8.60 1.20 -0.50
CA MET A 49 7.49 1.17 0.48
C MET A 49 7.96 1.14 1.93
N ASN A 50 8.96 0.28 2.23
CA ASN A 50 9.53 0.15 3.57
C ASN A 50 10.26 1.42 4.02
N VAL A 51 10.93 2.12 3.09
CA VAL A 51 11.58 3.40 3.38
C VAL A 51 10.55 4.50 3.59
N ILE A 52 9.46 4.55 2.83
CA ILE A 52 8.37 5.53 3.01
C ILE A 52 7.65 5.28 4.35
N SER A 53 7.35 4.02 4.69
CA SER A 53 6.68 3.67 5.95
C SER A 53 7.56 3.84 7.19
N GLY A 54 8.90 3.90 7.01
CA GLY A 54 9.86 4.00 8.10
C GLY A 54 10.27 2.67 8.73
N SER A 55 9.90 1.54 8.08
CA SER A 55 10.39 0.20 8.46
C SER A 55 11.87 0.04 8.12
N TYR A 56 12.35 0.76 7.09
CA TYR A 56 13.78 0.91 6.79
C TYR A 56 14.17 2.39 6.80
N GLU A 57 15.36 2.68 7.32
CA GLU A 57 15.97 4.01 7.21
C GLU A 57 16.60 4.17 5.82
N ALA A 58 16.43 5.34 5.20
CA ALA A 58 17.17 5.71 4.01
C ALA A 58 18.63 5.98 4.34
N ASP A 59 19.56 5.64 3.45
CA ASP A 59 20.99 5.97 3.64
C ASP A 59 21.24 7.45 3.35
N THR A 60 20.58 8.00 2.33
CA THR A 60 20.61 9.43 1.96
C THR A 60 19.26 9.90 1.46
N GLY A 61 19.12 11.20 1.29
CA GLY A 61 17.92 11.84 0.74
C GLY A 61 16.92 12.30 1.80
N LYS A 62 15.76 12.75 1.35
CA LYS A 62 14.72 13.30 2.25
C LYS A 62 13.33 12.86 1.82
N ILE A 63 12.43 12.68 2.78
CA ILE A 63 11.01 12.36 2.57
C ILE A 63 10.17 13.40 3.27
N PHE A 64 9.26 14.01 2.53
CA PHE A 64 8.29 14.97 3.06
C PHE A 64 6.87 14.45 2.86
N LEU A 65 6.02 14.61 3.87
CA LEU A 65 4.58 14.34 3.79
C LEU A 65 3.86 15.61 4.26
N ASP A 66 3.06 16.20 3.39
CA ASP A 66 2.41 17.51 3.59
C ASP A 66 3.41 18.60 4.06
N GLY A 67 4.54 18.70 3.39
CA GLY A 67 5.60 19.65 3.70
C GLY A 67 6.40 19.34 4.96
N LYS A 68 6.01 18.33 5.75
CA LYS A 68 6.74 17.93 6.96
C LYS A 68 7.82 16.90 6.60
N ASN A 69 9.05 17.17 7.00
CA ASN A 69 10.13 16.20 6.87
C ASN A 69 9.89 15.01 7.83
N ILE A 70 9.72 13.82 7.25
CA ILE A 70 9.50 12.58 8.00
C ILE A 70 10.68 11.60 7.89
N THR A 71 11.80 12.01 7.28
CA THR A 71 12.94 11.14 6.93
C THR A 71 13.44 10.30 8.10
N HIS A 72 13.56 10.91 9.29
CA HIS A 72 14.07 10.24 10.48
C HIS A 72 12.99 9.86 11.50
N LEU A 73 11.70 10.02 11.14
CA LEU A 73 10.61 9.55 12.00
C LEU A 73 10.54 8.02 11.96
N LYS A 74 10.44 7.41 13.14
CA LYS A 74 10.28 5.97 13.31
C LYS A 74 8.93 5.50 12.75
N GLU A 75 8.82 4.24 12.37
CA GLU A 75 7.61 3.63 11.79
C GLU A 75 6.33 3.95 12.60
N HIS A 76 6.36 3.77 13.92
CA HIS A 76 5.19 4.05 14.78
C HIS A 76 4.76 5.53 14.79
N GLN A 77 5.67 6.46 14.50
CA GLN A 77 5.36 7.89 14.37
C GLN A 77 4.72 8.16 13.01
N ARG A 78 5.25 7.56 11.92
CA ARG A 78 4.67 7.67 10.58
C ARG A 78 3.32 6.95 10.47
N ALA A 79 3.13 5.84 11.18
CA ALA A 79 1.85 5.12 11.22
C ALA A 79 0.66 5.96 11.72
N ARG A 80 0.90 7.13 12.32
CA ARG A 80 -0.18 8.07 12.67
C ARG A 80 -0.83 8.71 11.44
N THR A 81 -0.10 8.83 10.35
CA THR A 81 -0.52 9.53 9.12
C THR A 81 -0.44 8.66 7.88
N ILE A 82 0.29 7.55 7.93
CA ILE A 82 0.44 6.59 6.81
C ILE A 82 -0.34 5.34 7.17
N GLY A 83 -1.32 4.98 6.32
CA GLY A 83 -1.96 3.67 6.32
C GLY A 83 -1.15 2.70 5.49
N ARG A 84 -1.04 1.44 5.91
CA ARG A 84 -0.32 0.42 5.16
C ARG A 84 -1.05 -0.91 5.16
N LEU A 85 -1.16 -1.51 3.96
CA LEU A 85 -1.52 -2.91 3.78
C LEU A 85 -0.28 -3.70 3.36
N PHE A 86 -0.16 -4.90 3.91
CA PHE A 86 0.89 -5.84 3.59
C PHE A 86 0.38 -6.90 2.60
N GLN A 87 1.29 -7.53 1.88
CA GLN A 87 0.99 -8.68 1.03
C GLN A 87 0.33 -9.82 1.83
N ASP A 88 0.86 -10.11 3.03
CA ASP A 88 0.24 -11.04 3.99
C ASP A 88 -0.69 -10.26 4.95
N PRO A 89 -2.01 -10.48 4.88
CA PRO A 89 -2.98 -9.77 5.73
C PRO A 89 -2.85 -10.12 7.21
N LEU A 90 -2.18 -11.22 7.58
CA LEU A 90 -1.90 -11.54 8.98
C LEU A 90 -0.97 -10.52 9.63
N ARG A 91 -0.06 -9.92 8.88
CA ARG A 91 0.88 -8.92 9.41
C ARG A 91 0.21 -7.60 9.82
N GLY A 92 -0.99 -7.34 9.31
CA GLY A 92 -1.76 -6.14 9.63
C GLY A 92 -2.81 -6.35 10.73
N THR A 93 -2.95 -7.56 11.27
CA THR A 93 -4.01 -7.92 12.22
C THR A 93 -3.48 -8.63 13.46
N ALA A 94 -4.28 -8.65 14.52
CA ALA A 94 -4.11 -9.52 15.68
C ALA A 94 -5.08 -10.70 15.55
N PRO A 95 -4.66 -11.87 15.02
CA PRO A 95 -5.56 -12.93 14.58
C PRO A 95 -6.37 -13.57 15.73
N ASN A 96 -5.84 -13.56 16.96
CA ASN A 96 -6.53 -14.07 18.14
C ASN A 96 -7.54 -13.08 18.75
N MET A 97 -7.52 -11.83 18.32
CA MET A 97 -8.47 -10.79 18.73
C MET A 97 -9.68 -10.78 17.78
N THR A 98 -10.81 -10.31 18.29
CA THR A 98 -12.04 -10.15 17.52
C THR A 98 -11.91 -9.05 16.47
N ILE A 99 -12.83 -9.02 15.48
CA ILE A 99 -12.94 -7.92 14.49
C ILE A 99 -13.07 -6.58 15.21
N GLU A 100 -13.95 -6.50 16.22
CA GLU A 100 -14.19 -5.28 16.99
C GLU A 100 -12.93 -4.79 17.70
N GLU A 101 -12.16 -5.69 18.31
CA GLU A 101 -10.91 -5.35 18.99
C GLU A 101 -9.83 -4.88 18.01
N ASN A 102 -9.68 -5.54 16.87
CA ASN A 102 -8.78 -5.10 15.80
C ASN A 102 -9.13 -3.70 15.29
N LEU A 103 -10.42 -3.43 15.04
CA LEU A 103 -10.89 -2.10 14.66
C LEU A 103 -10.66 -1.08 15.77
N GLY A 104 -10.86 -1.45 17.04
CA GLY A 104 -10.57 -0.59 18.20
C GLY A 104 -9.11 -0.18 18.27
N LEU A 105 -8.17 -1.10 18.01
CA LEU A 105 -6.73 -0.81 17.91
C LEU A 105 -6.46 0.18 16.79
N ALA A 106 -7.00 -0.06 15.59
CA ALA A 106 -6.82 0.80 14.43
C ALA A 106 -7.43 2.19 14.65
N TYR A 107 -8.62 2.25 15.23
CA TYR A 107 -9.34 3.50 15.52
C TYR A 107 -8.67 4.36 16.60
N SER A 108 -7.84 3.75 17.45
CA SER A 108 -7.04 4.46 18.45
C SER A 108 -5.78 5.13 17.88
N ARG A 109 -5.47 4.88 16.60
CA ARG A 109 -4.29 5.41 15.91
C ARG A 109 -4.23 6.94 15.99
N GLY A 110 -3.11 7.47 16.45
CA GLY A 110 -2.89 8.92 16.56
C GLY A 110 -3.57 9.60 17.73
N LYS A 111 -4.44 8.91 18.50
CA LYS A 111 -5.07 9.47 19.69
C LYS A 111 -4.15 9.35 20.91
N ARG A 112 -4.24 10.31 21.83
CA ARG A 112 -3.59 10.19 23.14
C ARG A 112 -4.24 9.03 23.90
N ARG A 113 -3.44 8.10 24.39
CA ARG A 113 -3.92 7.03 25.28
C ARG A 113 -4.34 7.64 26.61
N SER A 114 -5.55 7.31 27.04
CA SER A 114 -6.10 7.64 28.36
C SER A 114 -6.43 6.30 29.04
N LEU A 115 -6.46 6.28 30.36
CA LEU A 115 -6.90 5.12 31.17
C LEU A 115 -8.42 4.90 31.07
N THR A 116 -9.01 5.11 29.92
CA THR A 116 -10.43 4.92 29.66
C THR A 116 -10.71 3.60 28.95
N ILE A 117 -11.98 3.20 28.92
CA ILE A 117 -12.47 2.02 28.19
C ILE A 117 -11.98 2.06 26.76
N GLY A 118 -11.30 1.02 26.30
CA GLY A 118 -10.66 0.96 24.99
C GLY A 118 -11.62 1.09 23.81
N ILE A 119 -12.83 0.48 23.92
CA ILE A 119 -13.89 0.53 22.92
C ILE A 119 -15.20 0.94 23.62
N ARG A 120 -15.80 2.03 23.19
CA ARG A 120 -17.07 2.53 23.71
C ARG A 120 -18.24 2.04 22.86
N LYS A 121 -19.45 1.97 23.40
CA LYS A 121 -20.65 1.57 22.65
C LYS A 121 -20.84 2.37 21.34
N LYS A 122 -20.54 3.66 21.35
CA LYS A 122 -20.58 4.50 20.15
C LYS A 122 -19.55 4.11 19.09
N ASP A 123 -18.37 3.61 19.50
CA ASP A 123 -17.33 3.18 18.57
C ASP A 123 -17.79 1.89 17.88
N VAL A 124 -18.48 0.98 18.59
CA VAL A 124 -19.07 -0.25 18.04
C VAL A 124 -20.06 0.05 16.90
N SER A 125 -20.91 1.08 17.10
CA SER A 125 -21.86 1.51 16.05
C SER A 125 -21.13 2.00 14.80
N VAL A 126 -20.07 2.82 14.98
CA VAL A 126 -19.24 3.29 13.86
C VAL A 126 -18.59 2.10 13.15
N PHE A 127 -18.03 1.14 13.88
CA PHE A 127 -17.40 -0.04 13.29
C PHE A 127 -18.41 -0.86 12.48
N ARG A 128 -19.62 -1.06 12.99
CA ARG A 128 -20.68 -1.78 12.29
C ARG A 128 -21.04 -1.12 10.96
N GLU A 129 -21.25 0.19 10.94
CA GLU A 129 -21.56 0.92 9.71
C GLU A 129 -20.42 0.84 8.69
N ARG A 130 -19.18 1.00 9.13
CA ARG A 130 -18.00 0.87 8.24
C ARG A 130 -17.80 -0.57 7.71
N LEU A 131 -18.13 -1.59 8.50
CA LEU A 131 -18.08 -2.98 8.04
C LEU A 131 -19.15 -3.28 6.99
N LYS A 132 -20.34 -2.71 7.09
CA LYS A 132 -21.40 -2.83 6.08
C LYS A 132 -20.95 -2.32 4.71
N GLU A 133 -20.13 -1.25 4.65
CA GLU A 133 -19.61 -0.69 3.41
C GLU A 133 -18.75 -1.70 2.61
N LEU A 134 -18.19 -2.73 3.29
CA LEU A 134 -17.41 -3.78 2.67
C LEU A 134 -18.27 -4.86 1.97
N ASP A 135 -19.55 -4.97 2.31
CA ASP A 135 -20.49 -5.98 1.77
C ASP A 135 -19.95 -7.43 1.88
N LEU A 136 -19.48 -7.80 3.07
CA LEU A 136 -18.88 -9.10 3.36
C LEU A 136 -19.54 -9.83 4.56
N GLY A 137 -20.61 -9.26 5.13
CA GLY A 137 -21.33 -9.79 6.30
C GLY A 137 -20.49 -9.79 7.60
N LEU A 138 -19.48 -8.91 7.68
CA LEU A 138 -18.60 -8.80 8.85
C LEU A 138 -19.24 -8.01 9.98
N GLU A 139 -20.20 -7.16 9.69
CA GLU A 139 -20.95 -6.33 10.64
C GLU A 139 -21.73 -7.16 11.65
N ASP A 140 -22.13 -8.39 11.29
CA ASP A 140 -22.86 -9.30 12.18
C ASP A 140 -21.93 -10.28 12.91
N ARG A 141 -20.64 -10.25 12.58
CA ARG A 141 -19.61 -11.16 13.12
C ARG A 141 -18.52 -10.46 13.93
N MET A 142 -18.79 -9.25 14.43
CA MET A 142 -17.80 -8.41 15.09
C MET A 142 -17.07 -9.06 16.28
N LYS A 143 -17.70 -10.04 16.92
CA LYS A 143 -17.10 -10.82 18.03
C LYS A 143 -16.30 -12.05 17.55
N MET A 144 -16.23 -12.31 16.25
CA MET A 144 -15.44 -13.41 15.70
C MET A 144 -13.96 -13.05 15.70
N PRO A 145 -13.06 -13.99 16.09
CA PRO A 145 -11.62 -13.83 15.94
C PRO A 145 -11.23 -13.64 14.46
N VAL A 146 -10.34 -12.69 14.18
CA VAL A 146 -9.90 -12.36 12.81
C VAL A 146 -9.20 -13.54 12.13
N GLY A 147 -8.54 -14.41 12.89
CA GLY A 147 -7.91 -15.62 12.39
C GLY A 147 -8.87 -16.59 11.68
N LEU A 148 -10.16 -16.52 11.96
CA LEU A 148 -11.20 -17.37 11.34
C LEU A 148 -11.79 -16.78 10.04
N LEU A 149 -11.38 -15.59 9.66
CA LEU A 149 -11.82 -14.96 8.40
C LEU A 149 -11.15 -15.59 7.18
N SER A 150 -11.85 -15.62 6.05
CA SER A 150 -11.24 -15.95 4.76
C SER A 150 -10.16 -14.92 4.39
N GLY A 151 -9.26 -15.27 3.47
CA GLY A 151 -8.20 -14.36 3.00
C GLY A 151 -8.75 -13.02 2.54
N GLY A 152 -9.79 -13.03 1.69
CA GLY A 152 -10.42 -11.80 1.19
C GLY A 152 -11.13 -10.99 2.26
N GLN A 153 -11.87 -11.65 3.18
CA GLN A 153 -12.49 -10.96 4.31
C GLN A 153 -11.45 -10.29 5.20
N ARG A 154 -10.35 -10.97 5.48
CA ARG A 154 -9.25 -10.43 6.27
C ARG A 154 -8.56 -9.27 5.57
N GLN A 155 -8.37 -9.37 4.26
CA GLN A 155 -7.77 -8.30 3.45
C GLN A 155 -8.65 -7.05 3.43
N ALA A 156 -9.96 -7.20 3.22
CA ALA A 156 -10.90 -6.09 3.28
C ALA A 156 -10.98 -5.46 4.69
N LEU A 157 -10.95 -6.28 5.75
CA LEU A 157 -10.85 -5.78 7.11
C LEU A 157 -9.56 -4.99 7.35
N THR A 158 -8.42 -5.48 6.86
CA THR A 158 -7.12 -4.79 6.99
C THR A 158 -7.14 -3.45 6.25
N LEU A 159 -7.78 -3.39 5.09
CA LEU A 159 -7.99 -2.14 4.36
C LEU A 159 -8.85 -1.15 5.18
N LEU A 160 -9.95 -1.61 5.75
CA LEU A 160 -10.77 -0.78 6.63
C LEU A 160 -9.97 -0.30 7.85
N MET A 161 -9.19 -1.17 8.49
CA MET A 161 -8.31 -0.81 9.60
C MET A 161 -7.28 0.27 9.21
N ALA A 162 -6.73 0.20 8.00
CA ALA A 162 -5.78 1.20 7.51
C ALA A 162 -6.43 2.56 7.22
N THR A 163 -7.75 2.58 6.94
CA THR A 163 -8.50 3.76 6.46
C THR A 163 -9.57 4.28 7.42
N ILE A 164 -9.93 3.54 8.49
CA ILE A 164 -10.95 3.93 9.48
C ILE A 164 -10.61 5.26 10.19
N VAL A 165 -9.31 5.55 10.32
CA VAL A 165 -8.80 6.91 10.58
C VAL A 165 -8.11 7.31 9.28
N THR A 166 -8.72 8.25 8.56
CA THR A 166 -8.26 8.69 7.22
C THR A 166 -6.77 9.01 7.23
N PRO A 167 -5.94 8.23 6.53
CA PRO A 167 -4.50 8.50 6.43
C PRO A 167 -4.25 9.60 5.41
N LYS A 168 -3.10 10.26 5.52
CA LYS A 168 -2.60 11.19 4.50
C LYS A 168 -1.98 10.48 3.29
N LEU A 169 -1.50 9.27 3.50
CA LEU A 169 -0.95 8.40 2.48
C LEU A 169 -1.35 6.96 2.77
N LEU A 170 -1.84 6.26 1.77
CA LEU A 170 -2.14 4.84 1.81
C LEU A 170 -1.10 4.07 0.99
N LEU A 171 -0.46 3.09 1.61
CA LEU A 171 0.52 2.20 0.98
C LEU A 171 -0.08 0.81 0.83
N LEU A 172 -0.18 0.31 -0.40
CA LEU A 172 -0.74 -0.99 -0.76
C LEU A 172 0.34 -1.87 -1.38
N ASP A 173 0.84 -2.86 -0.64
CA ASP A 173 1.94 -3.73 -1.08
C ASP A 173 1.39 -5.08 -1.53
N GLU A 174 1.10 -5.22 -2.83
CA GLU A 174 0.61 -6.47 -3.46
C GLU A 174 -0.56 -7.12 -2.72
N HIS A 175 -1.44 -6.29 -2.20
CA HIS A 175 -2.46 -6.68 -1.21
C HIS A 175 -3.53 -7.67 -1.71
N THR A 176 -3.53 -8.02 -2.99
CA THR A 176 -4.44 -9.02 -3.59
C THR A 176 -3.72 -10.26 -4.14
N ALA A 177 -2.38 -10.29 -4.11
CA ALA A 177 -1.60 -11.34 -4.76
C ALA A 177 -1.80 -12.76 -4.19
N ALA A 178 -2.22 -12.88 -2.92
CA ALA A 178 -2.46 -14.15 -2.24
C ALA A 178 -3.93 -14.63 -2.33
N LEU A 179 -4.78 -13.92 -3.08
CA LEU A 179 -6.21 -14.20 -3.20
C LEU A 179 -6.53 -14.88 -4.54
N ASP A 180 -7.62 -15.66 -4.57
CA ASP A 180 -8.17 -16.15 -5.83
C ASP A 180 -8.69 -14.98 -6.69
N PRO A 181 -8.77 -15.11 -8.03
CA PRO A 181 -9.05 -13.99 -8.94
C PRO A 181 -10.35 -13.26 -8.61
N LYS A 182 -11.44 -13.99 -8.31
CA LYS A 182 -12.75 -13.40 -8.00
C LYS A 182 -12.73 -12.60 -6.71
N THR A 183 -12.06 -13.12 -5.70
CA THR A 183 -11.88 -12.43 -4.40
C THR A 183 -10.96 -11.22 -4.55
N ALA A 184 -9.87 -11.34 -5.33
CA ALA A 184 -8.96 -10.25 -5.62
C ALA A 184 -9.69 -9.07 -6.29
N GLU A 185 -10.52 -9.35 -7.30
CA GLU A 185 -11.34 -8.34 -7.99
C GLU A 185 -12.30 -7.63 -6.99
N LYS A 186 -12.99 -8.38 -6.13
CA LYS A 186 -13.87 -7.79 -5.11
C LYS A 186 -13.09 -6.87 -4.16
N VAL A 187 -11.93 -7.30 -3.67
CA VAL A 187 -11.08 -6.49 -2.79
C VAL A 187 -10.56 -5.24 -3.51
N MET A 188 -10.18 -5.35 -4.79
CA MET A 188 -9.75 -4.19 -5.58
C MET A 188 -10.87 -3.16 -5.76
N ARG A 189 -12.12 -3.59 -6.05
CA ARG A 189 -13.28 -2.69 -6.14
C ARG A 189 -13.55 -1.98 -4.81
N ILE A 190 -13.44 -2.69 -3.68
CA ILE A 190 -13.57 -2.08 -2.34
C ILE A 190 -12.45 -1.05 -2.12
N THR A 191 -11.22 -1.39 -2.52
CA THR A 191 -10.06 -0.49 -2.42
C THR A 191 -10.30 0.79 -3.23
N GLU A 192 -10.70 0.66 -4.48
CA GLU A 192 -10.98 1.81 -5.36
C GLU A 192 -12.08 2.70 -4.79
N LYS A 193 -13.18 2.10 -4.32
CA LYS A 193 -14.28 2.81 -3.68
C LYS A 193 -13.80 3.64 -2.49
N ILE A 194 -13.07 3.02 -1.55
CA ILE A 194 -12.58 3.70 -0.35
C ILE A 194 -11.60 4.82 -0.71
N VAL A 195 -10.69 4.58 -1.67
CA VAL A 195 -9.73 5.59 -2.12
C VAL A 195 -10.44 6.79 -2.75
N LYS A 196 -11.42 6.57 -3.64
CA LYS A 196 -12.18 7.63 -4.31
C LYS A 196 -13.05 8.42 -3.34
N GLU A 197 -13.84 7.74 -2.50
CA GLU A 197 -14.75 8.39 -1.55
C GLU A 197 -14.03 9.27 -0.51
N ASN A 198 -12.80 8.91 -0.14
CA ASN A 198 -12.01 9.65 0.84
C ASN A 198 -10.89 10.49 0.22
N ALA A 199 -10.81 10.58 -1.12
CA ALA A 199 -9.76 11.28 -1.87
C ALA A 199 -8.34 10.95 -1.36
N LEU A 200 -8.07 9.66 -1.09
CA LEU A 200 -6.81 9.21 -0.49
C LEU A 200 -5.65 9.27 -1.48
N THR A 201 -4.57 9.93 -1.11
CA THR A 201 -3.29 9.77 -1.81
C THR A 201 -2.80 8.35 -1.58
N THR A 202 -2.60 7.59 -2.67
CA THR A 202 -2.35 6.15 -2.60
C THR A 202 -1.15 5.75 -3.47
N LEU A 203 -0.29 4.90 -2.93
CA LEU A 203 0.79 4.25 -3.66
C LEU A 203 0.59 2.74 -3.58
N MET A 204 0.33 2.10 -4.72
CA MET A 204 0.04 0.66 -4.82
C MET A 204 1.12 -0.06 -5.63
N ILE A 205 1.77 -1.04 -5.03
CA ILE A 205 2.59 -2.01 -5.77
C ILE A 205 1.67 -3.12 -6.28
N THR A 206 1.84 -3.48 -7.55
CA THR A 206 1.18 -4.64 -8.16
C THR A 206 2.11 -5.35 -9.13
N HIS A 207 1.97 -6.66 -9.22
CA HIS A 207 2.58 -7.47 -10.28
C HIS A 207 1.63 -7.66 -11.48
N ASN A 208 0.34 -7.35 -11.32
CA ASN A 208 -0.63 -7.43 -12.40
C ASN A 208 -0.59 -6.14 -13.23
N ILE A 209 -0.17 -6.25 -14.48
CA ILE A 209 -0.04 -5.11 -15.40
C ILE A 209 -1.42 -4.53 -15.75
N SER A 210 -2.46 -5.37 -15.89
CA SER A 210 -3.82 -4.92 -16.12
C SER A 210 -4.31 -4.04 -14.97
N ASN A 211 -4.11 -4.46 -13.73
CA ASN A 211 -4.42 -3.65 -12.55
C ASN A 211 -3.64 -2.33 -12.52
N ALA A 212 -2.38 -2.34 -12.98
CA ALA A 212 -1.57 -1.12 -13.00
C ALA A 212 -2.10 -0.07 -13.98
N ILE A 213 -2.78 -0.50 -15.04
CA ILE A 213 -3.41 0.38 -16.04
C ILE A 213 -4.84 0.73 -15.64
N GLU A 214 -5.59 -0.22 -15.08
CA GLU A 214 -6.99 -0.04 -14.73
C GLU A 214 -7.16 0.93 -13.54
N TYR A 215 -6.35 0.75 -12.49
CA TYR A 215 -6.49 1.50 -11.25
C TYR A 215 -5.56 2.71 -11.17
N GLY A 216 -6.07 3.79 -10.56
CA GLY A 216 -5.32 5.02 -10.33
C GLY A 216 -5.20 5.94 -11.55
N ASN A 217 -4.45 7.02 -11.39
CA ASN A 217 -4.25 8.07 -12.41
C ASN A 217 -2.80 8.18 -12.89
N LYS A 218 -1.86 7.45 -12.28
CA LYS A 218 -0.43 7.47 -12.60
C LYS A 218 0.17 6.08 -12.44
N THR A 219 1.05 5.68 -13.36
CA THR A 219 1.80 4.42 -13.30
C THR A 219 3.29 4.70 -13.33
N ILE A 220 4.01 4.08 -12.41
CA ILE A 220 5.46 4.18 -12.28
C ILE A 220 6.09 2.83 -12.59
N VAL A 221 7.13 2.84 -13.40
CA VAL A 221 7.95 1.66 -13.69
C VAL A 221 9.27 1.76 -12.96
N MET A 222 9.59 0.76 -12.16
CA MET A 222 10.85 0.66 -11.44
C MET A 222 11.72 -0.49 -11.98
N SER A 223 13.02 -0.24 -12.12
CA SER A 223 14.02 -1.27 -12.35
C SER A 223 15.32 -0.91 -11.66
N GLN A 224 16.06 -1.91 -11.16
CA GLN A 224 17.38 -1.78 -10.54
C GLN A 224 17.52 -0.66 -9.50
N GLY A 225 16.45 -0.40 -8.74
CA GLY A 225 16.41 0.63 -7.69
C GLY A 225 16.21 2.06 -8.19
N LYS A 226 15.82 2.25 -9.45
CA LYS A 226 15.51 3.56 -10.05
C LYS A 226 14.07 3.60 -10.53
N LEU A 227 13.51 4.81 -10.63
CA LEU A 227 12.29 5.06 -11.40
C LEU A 227 12.71 5.24 -12.86
N LEU A 228 12.25 4.36 -13.74
CA LEU A 228 12.56 4.43 -15.18
C LEU A 228 11.58 5.33 -15.93
N LEU A 229 10.28 5.10 -15.68
CA LEU A 229 9.20 5.77 -16.39
C LEU A 229 8.12 6.21 -15.39
N THR A 230 7.52 7.33 -15.70
CA THR A 230 6.28 7.80 -15.08
C THR A 230 5.27 8.06 -16.20
N ILE A 231 4.13 7.38 -16.13
CA ILE A 231 3.08 7.41 -17.14
C ILE A 231 1.85 8.05 -16.51
N GLU A 232 1.42 9.19 -17.03
CA GLU A 232 0.29 9.96 -16.51
C GLU A 232 -0.45 10.70 -17.65
N GLY A 233 -1.61 11.30 -17.35
CA GLY A 233 -2.39 12.08 -18.29
C GLY A 233 -2.82 11.30 -19.53
N GLU A 234 -2.73 11.93 -20.71
CA GLU A 234 -3.14 11.34 -21.99
C GLU A 234 -2.35 10.07 -22.35
N GLN A 235 -1.05 10.02 -22.01
CA GLN A 235 -0.24 8.83 -22.24
C GLN A 235 -0.81 7.63 -21.48
N ARG A 236 -1.27 7.82 -20.24
CA ARG A 236 -1.87 6.76 -19.45
C ARG A 236 -3.27 6.40 -19.93
N ALA A 237 -4.09 7.37 -20.33
CA ALA A 237 -5.44 7.14 -20.83
C ALA A 237 -5.46 6.24 -22.09
N ASN A 238 -4.39 6.30 -22.90
CA ASN A 238 -4.22 5.52 -24.13
C ASN A 238 -3.28 4.31 -23.96
N MET A 239 -2.93 3.94 -22.69
CA MET A 239 -2.02 2.85 -22.42
C MET A 239 -2.76 1.50 -22.51
N THR A 240 -2.15 0.55 -23.22
CA THR A 240 -2.55 -0.86 -23.20
C THR A 240 -1.49 -1.71 -22.54
N VAL A 241 -1.85 -2.95 -22.19
CA VAL A 241 -0.91 -3.92 -21.60
C VAL A 241 0.29 -4.12 -22.53
N GLU A 242 0.06 -4.32 -23.84
CA GLU A 242 1.12 -4.53 -24.83
C GLU A 242 2.05 -3.31 -24.94
N LYS A 243 1.48 -2.09 -24.95
CA LYS A 243 2.29 -0.86 -24.99
C LYS A 243 3.16 -0.71 -23.75
N LEU A 244 2.58 -0.99 -22.58
CA LEU A 244 3.31 -0.90 -21.31
C LEU A 244 4.42 -1.94 -21.23
N MET A 245 4.15 -3.18 -21.67
CA MET A 245 5.16 -4.25 -21.74
C MET A 245 6.28 -3.88 -22.70
N LYS A 246 5.96 -3.34 -23.88
CA LYS A 246 6.96 -2.88 -24.85
C LYS A 246 7.82 -1.76 -24.27
N LEU A 247 7.22 -0.74 -23.65
CA LEU A 247 7.97 0.35 -22.99
C LEU A 247 8.87 -0.18 -21.88
N TYR A 248 8.41 -1.17 -21.14
CA TYR A 248 9.23 -1.82 -20.09
C TYR A 248 10.41 -2.54 -20.72
N SER A 249 10.20 -3.40 -21.73
CA SER A 249 11.28 -4.16 -22.39
C SER A 249 12.30 -3.24 -23.10
N ASP A 250 11.85 -2.14 -23.68
CA ASP A 250 12.73 -1.19 -24.35
C ASP A 250 13.58 -0.34 -23.40
N THR A 251 13.16 -0.26 -22.12
CA THR A 251 13.76 0.67 -21.14
C THR A 251 14.48 -0.08 -20.00
N ALA A 252 14.05 -1.29 -19.67
CA ALA A 252 14.61 -2.10 -18.59
C ALA A 252 15.69 -3.05 -19.15
N GLU A 253 16.84 -3.08 -18.47
CA GLU A 253 17.88 -4.09 -18.71
C GLU A 253 17.50 -5.45 -18.11
N ASP A 254 16.40 -5.52 -17.36
CA ASP A 254 15.91 -6.73 -16.69
C ASP A 254 14.80 -7.38 -17.54
N GLU A 255 14.85 -8.70 -17.68
CA GLU A 255 13.76 -9.49 -18.26
C GLU A 255 12.49 -9.39 -17.38
N LEU A 256 11.34 -9.27 -18.03
CA LEU A 256 10.04 -9.38 -17.36
C LEU A 256 9.95 -10.75 -16.70
N SER A 257 9.61 -10.81 -15.43
CA SER A 257 9.36 -12.10 -14.80
C SER A 257 8.09 -12.72 -15.40
N ASP A 258 8.12 -14.03 -15.69
CA ASP A 258 6.99 -14.79 -16.24
C ASP A 258 5.67 -14.57 -15.46
N LYS A 259 5.77 -14.27 -14.16
CA LYS A 259 4.60 -13.92 -13.33
C LYS A 259 3.90 -12.62 -13.71
N MET A 260 4.56 -11.69 -14.40
CA MET A 260 3.94 -10.43 -14.86
C MET A 260 3.20 -10.65 -16.18
N ILE A 261 3.59 -11.68 -16.94
CA ILE A 261 3.07 -11.98 -18.29
C ILE A 261 1.90 -12.96 -18.21
N LEU A 262 1.91 -13.91 -17.26
CA LEU A 262 1.00 -15.05 -17.21
C LEU A 262 -0.27 -14.84 -16.37
N GLN A 263 -0.55 -13.63 -15.89
CA GLN A 263 -1.82 -13.31 -15.20
C GLN A 263 -2.80 -12.65 -16.17
N GLU A 264 -3.12 -13.36 -17.28
CA GLU A 264 -4.35 -13.15 -18.04
C GLU A 264 -5.52 -13.94 -17.44
#